data_b120dc32142c4f707706576570fd276a
#
_entry.id   b120dc32142c4f707706576570fd276a
#
_cell.length_a   1.000
_cell.length_b   1.000
_cell.length_c   1.000
_cell.angle_alpha   90.00
_cell.angle_beta   90.00
_cell.angle_gamma   90.00
#
_symmetry.space_group_name_H-M   'P 1'
#
loop_
_entity.id
_entity.type
_entity.pdbx_description
1 polymer ?
#
loop_
_entity_poly.entity_id
_entity_poly.type
_entity_poly.pdbx_seq_one_letter_code
_entity_poly.pdbx_strand_id
1 'polypeptide(L)'
;MKGGLGNIMKQAQAMQEKMQQAQEELAQTEVEGSAGGGLVSITMTCRHDVRKVSIDDDLLSEEKAVLEDLVAAAVNDAVHKVESTTQEKMSGMTAGMGLPAGMNLPF
;
A
#
# COMPACT_ATOMS: atom_id res chain seq x y z
N MET A 1 40.92 -4.84 -5.68
CA MET A 1 40.19 -3.76 -6.30
C MET A 1 39.16 -4.21 -7.31
N LYS A 2 39.49 -5.16 -8.14
CA LYS A 2 38.53 -5.68 -9.12
C LYS A 2 37.33 -6.32 -8.47
N GLY A 3 37.48 -6.98 -7.33
CA GLY A 3 36.38 -7.63 -6.61
C GLY A 3 35.43 -6.66 -5.94
N GLY A 4 35.93 -5.48 -5.51
CA GLY A 4 35.11 -4.50 -4.84
C GLY A 4 34.08 -3.83 -5.75
N LEU A 5 34.49 -3.50 -6.95
CA LEU A 5 33.62 -2.86 -7.93
C LEU A 5 32.53 -3.85 -8.40
N GLY A 6 32.91 -5.10 -8.65
CA GLY A 6 31.96 -6.13 -9.03
C GLY A 6 30.95 -6.41 -7.96
N ASN A 7 31.35 -6.38 -6.68
CA ASN A 7 30.43 -6.58 -5.56
C ASN A 7 29.45 -5.42 -5.43
N ILE A 8 29.91 -4.19 -5.63
CA ILE A 8 29.04 -3.02 -5.59
C ILE A 8 27.98 -3.10 -6.70
N MET A 9 28.40 -3.50 -7.89
CA MET A 9 27.46 -3.65 -9.00
C MET A 9 26.45 -4.77 -8.74
N LYS A 10 26.89 -5.89 -8.17
CA LYS A 10 25.99 -6.98 -7.80
C LYS A 10 24.98 -6.55 -6.75
N GLN A 11 25.44 -5.80 -5.75
CA GLN A 11 24.57 -5.27 -4.70
C GLN A 11 23.53 -4.32 -5.28
N ALA A 12 23.97 -3.45 -6.20
CA ALA A 12 23.04 -2.51 -6.84
C ALA A 12 21.99 -3.24 -7.66
N GLN A 13 22.39 -4.27 -8.40
CA GLN A 13 21.45 -5.09 -9.17
C GLN A 13 20.50 -5.85 -8.27
N ALA A 14 21.00 -6.43 -7.19
CA ALA A 14 20.17 -7.15 -6.24
C ALA A 14 19.15 -6.23 -5.58
N MET A 15 19.56 -5.01 -5.24
CA MET A 15 18.65 -4.01 -4.68
C MET A 15 17.56 -3.63 -5.68
N GLN A 16 17.96 -3.42 -6.93
CA GLN A 16 17.02 -3.07 -7.99
C GLN A 16 15.99 -4.16 -8.20
N GLU A 17 16.43 -5.42 -8.19
CA GLU A 17 15.53 -6.57 -8.29
C GLU A 17 14.57 -6.66 -7.10
N LYS A 18 15.09 -6.42 -5.89
CA LYS A 18 14.26 -6.42 -4.68
C LYS A 18 13.21 -5.32 -4.72
N MET A 19 13.58 -4.13 -5.18
CA MET A 19 12.65 -3.03 -5.31
C MET A 19 11.57 -3.35 -6.33
N GLN A 20 11.96 -3.94 -7.45
CA GLN A 20 11.01 -4.34 -8.49
C GLN A 20 10.05 -5.40 -7.97
N GLN A 21 10.57 -6.41 -7.26
CA GLN A 21 9.74 -7.43 -6.64
C GLN A 21 8.80 -6.85 -5.61
N ALA A 22 9.27 -5.91 -4.80
CA ALA A 22 8.45 -5.24 -3.80
C ALA A 22 7.29 -4.49 -4.46
N GLN A 23 7.55 -3.81 -5.57
CA GLN A 23 6.50 -3.10 -6.30
C GLN A 23 5.50 -4.06 -6.92
N GLU A 24 5.97 -5.18 -7.47
CA GLU A 24 5.09 -6.20 -8.00
C GLU A 24 4.21 -6.82 -6.91
N GLU A 25 4.78 -7.07 -5.74
CA GLU A 25 4.03 -7.56 -4.59
C GLU A 25 3.00 -6.54 -4.11
N LEU A 26 3.36 -5.26 -4.08
CA LEU A 26 2.43 -4.19 -3.71
C LEU A 26 1.28 -4.09 -4.69
N ALA A 27 1.53 -4.33 -5.98
CA ALA A 27 0.49 -4.33 -6.99
C ALA A 27 -0.53 -5.45 -6.77
N GLN A 28 -0.13 -6.52 -6.09
CA GLN A 28 -1.01 -7.65 -5.77
C GLN A 28 -1.53 -7.62 -4.34
N THR A 29 -0.95 -6.78 -3.50
CA THR A 29 -1.36 -6.67 -2.10
C THR A 29 -2.60 -5.80 -2.01
N GLU A 30 -3.64 -6.33 -1.38
CA GLU A 30 -4.91 -5.63 -1.24
C GLU A 30 -5.14 -5.22 0.19
N VAL A 31 -5.75 -4.06 0.36
CA VAL A 31 -6.24 -3.58 1.65
C VAL A 31 -7.74 -3.33 1.53
N GLU A 32 -8.42 -3.33 2.66
CA GLU A 32 -9.84 -3.05 2.69
C GLU A 32 -10.09 -1.80 3.52
N GLY A 33 -10.65 -0.78 2.88
CA GLY A 33 -11.12 0.41 3.56
C GLY A 33 -12.61 0.32 3.79
N SER A 34 -13.09 0.88 4.89
CA SER A 34 -14.52 0.82 5.19
C SER A 34 -14.98 2.10 5.88
N ALA A 35 -16.29 2.32 5.84
CA ALA A 35 -16.94 3.44 6.51
C ALA A 35 -18.33 3.03 6.95
N GLY A 36 -18.86 3.74 7.94
CA GLY A 36 -20.20 3.48 8.44
C GLY A 36 -20.34 2.12 9.12
N GLY A 37 -19.28 1.65 9.78
CA GLY A 37 -19.31 0.34 10.44
C GLY A 37 -19.34 -0.83 9.47
N GLY A 38 -18.81 -0.63 8.26
CA GLY A 38 -18.77 -1.67 7.24
C GLY A 38 -19.88 -1.58 6.20
N LEU A 39 -20.73 -0.55 6.28
CA LEU A 39 -21.79 -0.36 5.29
C LEU A 39 -21.24 -0.09 3.89
N VAL A 40 -20.09 0.55 3.80
CA VAL A 40 -19.35 0.69 2.54
C VAL A 40 -17.96 0.15 2.75
N SER A 41 -17.50 -0.71 1.86
CA SER A 41 -16.13 -1.20 1.88
C SER A 41 -15.52 -1.14 0.49
N ILE A 42 -14.23 -0.89 0.45
CA ILE A 42 -13.48 -0.74 -0.79
C ILE A 42 -12.23 -1.60 -0.69
N THR A 43 -12.04 -2.47 -1.67
CA THR A 43 -10.81 -3.26 -1.78
C THR A 43 -9.90 -2.55 -2.77
N MET A 44 -8.70 -2.22 -2.33
CA MET A 44 -7.75 -1.42 -3.09
C MET A 44 -6.38 -2.10 -3.05
N THR A 45 -5.67 -2.09 -4.17
CA THR A 45 -4.28 -2.55 -4.17
C THR A 45 -3.38 -1.46 -3.60
N CYS A 46 -2.16 -1.84 -3.22
CA CYS A 46 -1.19 -0.86 -2.74
C CYS A 46 -0.65 0.06 -3.84
N ARG A 47 -1.13 -0.08 -5.06
CA ARG A 47 -0.91 0.86 -6.15
C ARG A 47 -2.12 1.76 -6.40
N HIS A 48 -3.05 1.77 -5.46
CA HIS A 48 -4.26 2.61 -5.50
C HIS A 48 -5.25 2.22 -6.59
N ASP A 49 -5.24 0.95 -7.01
CA ASP A 49 -6.25 0.45 -7.91
C ASP A 49 -7.41 -0.12 -7.10
N VAL A 50 -8.61 0.37 -7.34
CA VAL A 50 -9.81 -0.16 -6.70
C VAL A 50 -10.22 -1.44 -7.41
N ARG A 51 -10.27 -2.53 -6.66
CA ARG A 51 -10.66 -3.84 -7.19
C ARG A 51 -12.13 -4.14 -6.99
N LYS A 52 -12.70 -3.65 -5.89
CA LYS A 52 -14.08 -3.94 -5.53
C LYS A 52 -14.65 -2.84 -4.66
N VAL A 53 -15.92 -2.56 -4.88
CA VAL A 53 -16.70 -1.68 -4.01
C VAL A 53 -17.89 -2.49 -3.53
N SER A 54 -18.13 -2.50 -2.22
CA SER A 54 -19.28 -3.18 -1.64
C SER A 54 -20.11 -2.16 -0.87
N ILE A 55 -21.38 -2.09 -1.17
CA ILE A 55 -22.31 -1.15 -0.55
C ILE A 55 -23.46 -1.97 0.01
N ASP A 56 -23.75 -1.77 1.31
CA ASP A 56 -24.86 -2.46 1.97
C ASP A 56 -26.18 -1.99 1.37
N ASP A 57 -27.12 -2.91 1.18
CA ASP A 57 -28.43 -2.62 0.60
C ASP A 57 -29.20 -1.57 1.39
N ASP A 58 -29.01 -1.52 2.71
CA ASP A 58 -29.68 -0.55 3.57
C ASP A 58 -29.35 0.90 3.20
N LEU A 59 -28.17 1.12 2.59
CA LEU A 59 -27.77 2.47 2.16
C LEU A 59 -28.54 2.96 0.94
N LEU A 60 -29.16 2.05 0.19
CA LEU A 60 -29.91 2.43 -1.01
C LEU A 60 -31.19 3.19 -0.66
N SER A 61 -31.66 3.07 0.57
CA SER A 61 -32.83 3.82 1.06
C SER A 61 -32.45 5.14 1.74
N GLU A 62 -31.17 5.43 1.89
CA GLU A 62 -30.69 6.67 2.48
C GLU A 62 -30.56 7.76 1.43
N GLU A 63 -30.37 8.99 1.89
CA GLU A 63 -30.12 10.10 0.99
C GLU A 63 -28.81 9.91 0.22
N LYS A 64 -28.80 10.34 -1.01
CA LYS A 64 -27.62 10.26 -1.88
C LYS A 64 -26.39 10.87 -1.24
N ALA A 65 -26.55 12.01 -0.53
CA ALA A 65 -25.43 12.69 0.12
C ALA A 65 -24.77 11.81 1.19
N VAL A 66 -25.56 11.04 1.92
CA VAL A 66 -25.02 10.10 2.92
C VAL A 66 -24.19 9.03 2.25
N LEU A 67 -24.67 8.47 1.17
CA LEU A 67 -23.94 7.46 0.40
C LEU A 67 -22.64 8.02 -0.14
N GLU A 68 -22.69 9.21 -0.72
CA GLU A 68 -21.51 9.86 -1.28
C GLU A 68 -20.44 10.09 -0.20
N ASP A 69 -20.84 10.56 0.98
CA ASP A 69 -19.92 10.80 2.09
C ASP A 69 -19.29 9.50 2.60
N LEU A 70 -20.07 8.43 2.68
CA LEU A 70 -19.55 7.15 3.14
C LEU A 70 -18.58 6.52 2.13
N VAL A 71 -18.86 6.68 0.84
CA VAL A 71 -17.93 6.22 -0.19
C VAL A 71 -16.62 6.95 -0.10
N ALA A 72 -16.66 8.28 0.04
CA ALA A 72 -15.44 9.09 0.19
C ALA A 72 -14.64 8.66 1.42
N ALA A 73 -15.32 8.45 2.53
CA ALA A 73 -14.67 8.02 3.77
C ALA A 73 -14.03 6.63 3.62
N ALA A 74 -14.70 5.69 2.95
CA ALA A 74 -14.18 4.36 2.72
C ALA A 74 -12.95 4.38 1.81
N VAL A 75 -12.98 5.21 0.76
CA VAL A 75 -11.82 5.39 -0.14
C VAL A 75 -10.64 5.95 0.64
N ASN A 76 -10.86 6.97 1.45
CA ASN A 76 -9.80 7.58 2.25
C ASN A 76 -9.22 6.58 3.26
N ASP A 77 -10.07 5.78 3.88
CA ASP A 77 -9.62 4.72 4.79
C ASP A 77 -8.73 3.72 4.06
N ALA A 78 -9.12 3.31 2.85
CA ALA A 78 -8.33 2.41 2.02
C ALA A 78 -6.97 3.03 1.68
N VAL A 79 -6.95 4.30 1.28
CA VAL A 79 -5.71 5.02 0.95
C VAL A 79 -4.76 5.06 2.14
N HIS A 80 -5.29 5.34 3.34
CA HIS A 80 -4.46 5.36 4.54
C HIS A 80 -3.86 3.98 4.83
N LYS A 81 -4.63 2.93 4.62
CA LYS A 81 -4.15 1.56 4.80
C LYS A 81 -3.11 1.17 3.76
N VAL A 82 -3.27 1.65 2.51
CA VAL A 82 -2.24 1.47 1.48
C VAL A 82 -0.94 2.12 1.92
N GLU A 83 -1.00 3.35 2.41
CA GLU A 83 0.20 4.06 2.87
C GLU A 83 0.89 3.31 4.01
N SER A 84 0.14 2.84 5.00
CA SER A 84 0.69 2.08 6.13
C SER A 84 1.33 0.77 5.67
N THR A 85 0.65 0.03 4.81
CA THR A 85 1.13 -1.25 4.31
C THR A 85 2.39 -1.06 3.46
N THR A 86 2.40 -0.05 2.62
CA THR A 86 3.55 0.27 1.78
C THR A 86 4.75 0.65 2.64
N GLN A 87 4.51 1.47 3.66
CA GLN A 87 5.57 1.90 4.57
C GLN A 87 6.15 0.72 5.34
N GLU A 88 5.32 -0.18 5.84
CA GLU A 88 5.76 -1.39 6.52
C GLU A 88 6.63 -2.26 5.62
N LYS A 89 6.22 -2.43 4.37
CA LYS A 89 6.97 -3.23 3.41
C LYS A 89 8.32 -2.60 3.10
N MET A 90 8.36 -1.30 2.92
CA MET A 90 9.61 -0.58 2.65
C MET A 90 10.53 -0.59 3.86
N SER A 91 9.99 -0.47 5.06
CA SER A 91 10.75 -0.57 6.30
C SER A 91 11.37 -1.95 6.46
N GLY A 92 10.61 -3.01 6.14
CA GLY A 92 11.13 -4.36 6.17
C GLY A 92 12.28 -4.57 5.20
N MET A 93 12.17 -4.02 4.00
CA MET A 93 13.23 -4.05 3.01
C MET A 93 14.49 -3.33 3.50
N THR A 94 14.29 -2.14 4.07
CA THR A 94 15.38 -1.32 4.60
C THR A 94 16.09 -2.01 5.75
N ALA A 95 15.32 -2.62 6.64
CA ALA A 95 15.87 -3.37 7.77
C ALA A 95 16.69 -4.56 7.29
N GLY A 96 16.23 -5.25 6.24
CA GLY A 96 16.96 -6.34 5.64
C GLY A 96 18.28 -5.95 5.00
N MET A 97 18.47 -4.66 4.73
CA MET A 97 19.70 -4.12 4.15
C MET A 97 20.66 -3.58 5.20
N GLY A 98 20.32 -3.69 6.49
CA GLY A 98 21.18 -3.25 7.56
C GLY A 98 21.26 -1.76 7.78
N LEU A 99 20.30 -1.01 7.27
CA LEU A 99 20.24 0.44 7.51
C LEU A 99 19.81 0.70 8.94
N PRO A 100 20.35 1.76 9.59
CA PRO A 100 19.99 2.06 10.98
C PRO A 100 18.51 2.36 11.12
N ALA A 101 17.94 1.87 12.23
CA ALA A 101 16.58 2.19 12.60
C ALA A 101 16.50 3.68 12.93
N GLY A 102 15.84 4.48 12.36
CA GLY A 102 15.77 5.91 12.58
C GLY A 102 16.22 6.74 11.40
N MET A 103 16.72 6.10 10.37
CA MET A 103 16.94 6.79 9.11
C MET A 103 15.60 7.11 8.49
N ASN A 104 15.33 8.40 8.31
CA ASN A 104 14.15 8.84 7.61
C ASN A 104 14.34 8.67 6.12
N LEU A 105 13.56 7.79 5.54
CA LEU A 105 13.52 7.64 4.09
C LEU A 105 12.43 8.55 3.53
N PRO A 106 12.65 9.16 2.37
CA PRO A 106 11.69 10.10 1.79
C PRO A 106 10.51 9.40 1.12
N PHE A 107 9.75 8.67 1.91
CA PHE A 107 8.57 7.97 1.39
C PHE A 107 7.30 8.53 1.98
#